data_9839d93916e17a1255c0d0130eb47499
#
_entry.id   9839d93916e17a1255c0d0130eb47499
#
_cell.length_a   1.000
_cell.length_b   1.000
_cell.length_c   1.000
_cell.angle_alpha   90.00
_cell.angle_beta   90.00
_cell.angle_gamma   90.00
#
_symmetry.space_group_name_H-M   'P 1'
#
loop_
_entity.id
_entity.type
_entity.pdbx_description
1 polymer ?
#
loop_
_entity_poly.entity_id
_entity_poly.type
_entity_poly.pdbx_seq_one_letter_code
_entity_poly.pdbx_strand_id
1 'polypeptide(L)'
;MEACFGRKLALGLIAADWKLKEMAIKHMTKRLEKLLAKPDTNAALVEVVEACTAAVGQTAREKVMKVFNVSLHMFNLMISSSKVDQDAASIGMFRSMIEQEEIIPRLLLKSEESNTRLTNKIHETLLDLSYQPKIGEDMVS
;
A
#
# COMPACT_ATOMS: atom_id res chain seq x y z
N MET A 1 -6.74 -11.32 2.59
CA MET A 1 -6.64 -11.13 1.13
C MET A 1 -7.78 -11.78 0.35
N GLU A 2 -7.94 -13.09 0.45
CA GLU A 2 -8.99 -13.81 -0.27
C GLU A 2 -10.41 -13.35 0.09
N ALA A 3 -10.68 -13.10 1.36
CA ALA A 3 -12.00 -12.64 1.81
C ALA A 3 -12.41 -11.30 1.18
N CYS A 4 -11.43 -10.44 0.88
CA CYS A 4 -11.66 -9.09 0.39
C CYS A 4 -11.66 -8.99 -1.14
N PHE A 5 -10.75 -9.69 -1.80
CA PHE A 5 -10.51 -9.58 -3.24
C PHE A 5 -10.73 -10.87 -4.01
N GLY A 6 -10.94 -11.98 -3.31
CA GLY A 6 -11.14 -13.27 -3.93
C GLY A 6 -9.83 -14.01 -4.19
N ARG A 7 -9.97 -15.31 -4.41
CA ARG A 7 -8.84 -16.23 -4.59
C ARG A 7 -8.00 -15.89 -5.84
N LYS A 8 -8.64 -15.48 -6.91
CA LYS A 8 -7.96 -15.19 -8.18
C LYS A 8 -6.92 -14.07 -8.02
N LEU A 9 -7.28 -12.99 -7.31
CA LEU A 9 -6.35 -11.89 -7.06
C LEU A 9 -5.24 -12.30 -6.08
N ALA A 10 -5.58 -13.06 -5.04
CA ALA A 10 -4.59 -13.57 -4.10
C ALA A 10 -3.56 -14.45 -4.80
N LEU A 11 -4.01 -15.34 -5.70
CA LEU A 11 -3.10 -16.17 -6.50
C LEU A 11 -2.24 -15.33 -7.44
N GLY A 12 -2.80 -14.25 -8.01
CA GLY A 12 -2.05 -13.35 -8.87
C GLY A 12 -0.87 -12.71 -8.14
N LEU A 13 -1.04 -12.35 -6.87
CA LEU A 13 0.02 -11.71 -6.09
C LEU A 13 1.20 -12.63 -5.80
N ILE A 14 0.97 -13.94 -5.70
CA ILE A 14 2.03 -14.91 -5.42
C ILE A 14 2.54 -15.61 -6.67
N ALA A 15 2.00 -15.26 -7.84
CA ALA A 15 2.42 -15.86 -9.10
C ALA A 15 3.86 -15.48 -9.44
N ALA A 16 4.56 -16.37 -10.14
CA ALA A 16 5.91 -16.10 -10.62
C ALA A 16 5.93 -15.06 -11.74
N ASP A 17 4.84 -14.97 -12.51
CA ASP A 17 4.72 -14.02 -13.61
C ASP A 17 4.41 -12.61 -13.08
N TRP A 18 5.33 -11.68 -13.31
CA TRP A 18 5.19 -10.30 -12.85
C TRP A 18 3.99 -9.58 -13.46
N LYS A 19 3.56 -9.97 -14.66
CA LYS A 19 2.38 -9.39 -15.31
C LYS A 19 1.10 -9.67 -14.51
N LEU A 20 0.99 -10.88 -13.97
CA LEU A 20 -0.15 -11.25 -13.12
C LEU A 20 -0.13 -10.46 -11.79
N LYS A 21 1.05 -10.27 -11.22
CA LYS A 21 1.20 -9.45 -10.01
C LYS A 21 0.79 -8.00 -10.28
N GLU A 22 1.25 -7.42 -11.37
CA GLU A 22 0.90 -6.05 -11.76
C GLU A 22 -0.61 -5.91 -11.96
N MET A 23 -1.24 -6.86 -12.66
CA MET A 23 -2.68 -6.86 -12.88
C MET A 23 -3.45 -6.94 -11.55
N ALA A 24 -3.02 -7.80 -10.65
CA ALA A 24 -3.66 -7.96 -9.35
C ALA A 24 -3.61 -6.65 -8.55
N ILE A 25 -2.44 -6.02 -8.49
CA ILE A 25 -2.27 -4.74 -7.77
C ILE A 25 -3.12 -3.63 -8.39
N LYS A 26 -3.15 -3.54 -9.71
CA LYS A 26 -3.98 -2.54 -10.41
C LYS A 26 -5.48 -2.74 -10.12
N HIS A 27 -5.92 -3.98 -10.05
CA HIS A 27 -7.30 -4.30 -9.73
C HIS A 27 -7.66 -3.92 -8.30
N MET A 28 -6.77 -4.22 -7.36
CA MET A 28 -6.92 -3.82 -5.96
C MET A 28 -6.97 -2.30 -5.82
N THR A 29 -6.11 -1.59 -6.56
CA THR A 29 -6.07 -0.13 -6.56
C THR A 29 -7.40 0.47 -7.02
N LYS A 30 -7.99 -0.07 -8.09
CA LYS A 30 -9.30 0.40 -8.58
C LYS A 30 -10.40 0.21 -7.54
N ARG A 31 -10.39 -0.91 -6.85
CA ARG A 31 -11.38 -1.18 -5.80
C ARG A 31 -11.20 -0.22 -4.63
N LEU A 32 -9.96 0.05 -4.26
CA LEU A 32 -9.64 1.03 -3.22
C LEU A 32 -10.14 2.43 -3.62
N GLU A 33 -9.88 2.86 -4.84
CA GLU A 33 -10.35 4.16 -5.35
C GLU A 33 -11.87 4.28 -5.26
N LYS A 34 -12.60 3.23 -5.63
CA LYS A 34 -14.07 3.21 -5.55
C LYS A 34 -14.56 3.37 -4.11
N LEU A 35 -13.93 2.68 -3.17
CA LEU A 35 -14.30 2.78 -1.76
C LEU A 35 -13.98 4.15 -1.18
N LEU A 36 -12.85 4.74 -1.56
CA LEU A 36 -12.47 6.07 -1.12
C LEU A 36 -13.43 7.16 -1.64
N ALA A 37 -14.09 6.91 -2.76
CA ALA A 37 -15.05 7.84 -3.34
C ALA A 37 -16.46 7.73 -2.71
N LYS A 38 -16.77 6.67 -1.97
CA LYS A 38 -18.08 6.44 -1.37
C LYS A 38 -18.16 7.02 0.04
N PRO A 39 -19.32 7.63 0.46
CA PRO A 39 -19.41 8.26 1.78
C PRO A 39 -19.53 7.30 2.97
N ASP A 40 -20.13 6.13 2.82
CA ASP A 40 -20.46 5.23 3.95
C ASP A 40 -19.90 3.82 3.77
N THR A 41 -18.58 3.64 3.92
CA THR A 41 -17.97 2.33 3.71
C THR A 41 -16.86 2.00 4.71
N ASN A 42 -16.98 2.50 5.94
CA ASN A 42 -15.90 2.38 6.92
C ASN A 42 -15.47 0.94 7.24
N ALA A 43 -16.43 0.02 7.41
CA ALA A 43 -16.11 -1.38 7.70
C ALA A 43 -15.40 -2.06 6.52
N ALA A 44 -15.89 -1.81 5.29
CA ALA A 44 -15.24 -2.33 4.08
C ALA A 44 -13.87 -1.68 3.86
N LEU A 45 -13.73 -0.41 4.23
CA LEU A 45 -12.46 0.31 4.08
C LEU A 45 -11.37 -0.30 4.95
N VAL A 46 -11.67 -0.67 6.20
CA VAL A 46 -10.70 -1.33 7.10
C VAL A 46 -10.17 -2.61 6.47
N GLU A 47 -11.07 -3.46 5.95
CA GLU A 47 -10.67 -4.72 5.31
C GLU A 47 -9.81 -4.49 4.07
N VAL A 48 -10.18 -3.52 3.24
CA VAL A 48 -9.44 -3.21 2.01
C VAL A 48 -8.08 -2.60 2.34
N VAL A 49 -8.00 -1.72 3.33
CA VAL A 49 -6.73 -1.14 3.78
C VAL A 49 -5.80 -2.26 4.28
N GLU A 50 -6.31 -3.20 5.07
CA GLU A 50 -5.52 -4.34 5.53
C GLU A 50 -4.97 -5.14 4.35
N ALA A 51 -5.83 -5.53 3.42
CA ALA A 51 -5.44 -6.34 2.27
C ALA A 51 -4.46 -5.60 1.35
N CYS A 52 -4.71 -4.33 1.08
CA CYS A 52 -3.83 -3.53 0.22
C CYS A 52 -2.45 -3.32 0.85
N THR A 53 -2.42 -3.08 2.17
CA THR A 53 -1.13 -2.90 2.86
C THR A 53 -0.33 -4.20 2.90
N ALA A 54 -0.99 -5.33 3.11
CA ALA A 54 -0.34 -6.65 3.01
C ALA A 54 0.23 -6.89 1.61
N ALA A 55 -0.50 -6.50 0.57
CA ALA A 55 -0.02 -6.62 -0.81
C ALA A 55 1.20 -5.73 -1.06
N VAL A 56 1.21 -4.51 -0.54
CA VAL A 56 2.37 -3.62 -0.63
C VAL A 56 3.58 -4.26 0.07
N GLY A 57 3.37 -4.85 1.24
CA GLY A 57 4.43 -5.55 1.97
C GLY A 57 5.06 -6.68 1.15
N GLN A 58 4.23 -7.48 0.46
CA GLN A 58 4.71 -8.55 -0.41
C GLN A 58 5.48 -8.01 -1.61
N THR A 59 4.98 -6.97 -2.24
CA THR A 59 5.55 -6.45 -3.49
C THR A 59 6.67 -5.43 -3.27
N ALA A 60 6.89 -4.97 -2.04
CA ALA A 60 8.02 -4.10 -1.71
C ALA A 60 9.37 -4.79 -1.94
N ARG A 61 9.39 -6.12 -1.99
CA ARG A 61 10.59 -6.92 -2.28
C ARG A 61 10.77 -7.21 -3.77
N GLU A 62 9.83 -6.79 -4.58
CA GLU A 62 9.79 -7.16 -6.00
C GLU A 62 10.91 -6.49 -6.78
N LYS A 63 11.61 -7.28 -7.61
CA LYS A 63 12.69 -6.78 -8.46
C LYS A 63 12.18 -6.09 -9.72
N VAL A 64 10.98 -6.47 -10.17
CA VAL A 64 10.39 -5.89 -11.37
C VAL A 64 9.81 -4.52 -11.05
N MET A 65 10.36 -3.50 -11.69
CA MET A 65 10.01 -2.10 -11.44
C MET A 65 8.54 -1.79 -11.66
N LYS A 66 7.91 -2.39 -12.65
CA LYS A 66 6.49 -2.16 -12.95
C LYS A 66 5.59 -2.61 -11.81
N VAL A 67 5.90 -3.75 -11.20
CA VAL A 67 5.15 -4.25 -10.04
C VAL A 67 5.34 -3.33 -8.84
N PHE A 68 6.58 -2.96 -8.59
CA PHE A 68 6.90 -2.05 -7.48
C PHE A 68 6.21 -0.69 -7.64
N ASN A 69 6.25 -0.13 -8.85
CA ASN A 69 5.63 1.17 -9.13
C ASN A 69 4.12 1.19 -8.87
N VAL A 70 3.39 0.16 -9.31
CA VAL A 70 1.94 0.11 -9.06
C VAL A 70 1.62 -0.10 -7.58
N SER A 71 2.48 -0.84 -6.87
CA SER A 71 2.35 -1.02 -5.42
C SER A 71 2.57 0.27 -4.66
N LEU A 72 3.60 1.03 -5.04
CA LEU A 72 3.90 2.32 -4.43
C LEU A 72 2.76 3.31 -4.68
N HIS A 73 2.17 3.30 -5.87
CA HIS A 73 1.01 4.13 -6.18
C HIS A 73 -0.17 3.80 -5.27
N MET A 74 -0.46 2.52 -5.07
CA MET A 74 -1.53 2.08 -4.18
C MET A 74 -1.27 2.52 -2.74
N PHE A 75 -0.03 2.41 -2.27
CA PHE A 75 0.36 2.85 -0.95
C PHE A 75 0.17 4.36 -0.78
N ASN A 76 0.58 5.15 -1.79
CA ASN A 76 0.39 6.60 -1.78
C ASN A 76 -1.09 7.00 -1.72
N LEU A 77 -1.98 6.27 -2.38
CA LEU A 77 -3.41 6.52 -2.29
C LEU A 77 -3.91 6.40 -0.86
N MET A 78 -3.45 5.39 -0.13
CA MET A 78 -3.84 5.22 1.27
C MET A 78 -3.29 6.32 2.16
N ILE A 79 -2.04 6.73 1.96
CA ILE A 79 -1.40 7.80 2.73
C ILE A 79 -2.12 9.13 2.54
N SER A 80 -2.45 9.47 1.30
CA SER A 80 -3.04 10.77 0.98
C SER A 80 -4.54 10.84 1.20
N SER A 81 -5.18 9.73 1.55
CA SER A 81 -6.63 9.67 1.73
C SER A 81 -7.05 10.27 3.06
N SER A 82 -7.84 11.35 3.02
CA SER A 82 -8.44 11.92 4.22
C SER A 82 -9.42 10.94 4.88
N LYS A 83 -10.05 10.08 4.10
CA LYS A 83 -11.01 9.09 4.59
C LYS A 83 -10.34 8.04 5.47
N VAL A 84 -9.15 7.57 5.07
CA VAL A 84 -8.34 6.65 5.89
C VAL A 84 -7.86 7.35 7.14
N ASP A 85 -7.38 8.58 7.02
CA ASP A 85 -6.86 9.36 8.15
C ASP A 85 -7.93 9.70 9.18
N GLN A 86 -9.18 9.90 8.75
CA GLN A 86 -10.28 10.29 9.63
C GLN A 86 -10.98 9.12 10.32
N ASP A 87 -10.87 7.90 9.78
CA ASP A 87 -11.49 6.72 10.38
C ASP A 87 -10.51 6.04 11.34
N ALA A 88 -10.83 6.07 12.64
CA ALA A 88 -9.94 5.53 13.67
C ALA A 88 -9.59 4.06 13.46
N ALA A 89 -10.54 3.24 13.01
CA ALA A 89 -10.29 1.82 12.75
C ALA A 89 -9.37 1.62 11.56
N SER A 90 -9.58 2.38 10.47
CA SER A 90 -8.76 2.30 9.27
C SER A 90 -7.33 2.77 9.54
N ILE A 91 -7.16 3.88 10.24
CA ILE A 91 -5.84 4.41 10.55
C ILE A 91 -5.06 3.48 11.48
N GLY A 92 -5.72 2.91 12.48
CA GLY A 92 -5.12 1.94 13.39
C GLY A 92 -4.66 0.69 12.65
N MET A 93 -5.50 0.17 11.75
CA MET A 93 -5.16 -0.97 10.91
C MET A 93 -3.98 -0.66 9.99
N PHE A 94 -4.00 0.52 9.37
CA PHE A 94 -2.94 0.93 8.46
C PHE A 94 -1.58 1.02 9.18
N ARG A 95 -1.54 1.68 10.33
CA ARG A 95 -0.32 1.77 11.13
C ARG A 95 0.19 0.39 11.55
N SER A 96 -0.70 -0.45 12.05
CA SER A 96 -0.36 -1.80 12.48
C SER A 96 0.23 -2.62 11.34
N MET A 97 -0.37 -2.56 10.15
CA MET A 97 0.10 -3.30 8.98
C MET A 97 1.42 -2.77 8.45
N ILE A 98 1.63 -1.45 8.48
CA ILE A 98 2.91 -0.87 8.07
C ILE A 98 4.05 -1.43 8.94
N GLU A 99 3.82 -1.52 10.25
CA GLU A 99 4.80 -2.10 11.17
C GLU A 99 4.96 -3.60 10.98
N GLN A 100 3.85 -4.34 10.89
CA GLN A 100 3.86 -5.79 10.75
C GLN A 100 4.56 -6.24 9.48
N GLU A 101 4.32 -5.56 8.37
CA GLU A 101 4.90 -5.90 7.05
C GLU A 101 6.28 -5.27 6.84
N GLU A 102 6.78 -4.52 7.82
CA GLU A 102 8.08 -3.85 7.72
C GLU A 102 8.22 -2.98 6.47
N ILE A 103 7.16 -2.25 6.14
CA ILE A 103 7.09 -1.49 4.88
C ILE A 103 8.16 -0.39 4.83
N ILE A 104 8.33 0.37 5.92
CA ILE A 104 9.31 1.47 5.94
C ILE A 104 10.74 0.95 5.74
N PRO A 105 11.22 -0.06 6.49
CA PRO A 105 12.55 -0.63 6.23
C PRO A 105 12.72 -1.16 4.81
N ARG A 106 11.69 -1.81 4.25
CA ARG A 106 11.75 -2.35 2.88
C ARG A 106 11.83 -1.25 1.84
N LEU A 107 11.09 -0.14 2.03
CA LEU A 107 11.17 1.00 1.12
C LEU A 107 12.54 1.67 1.19
N LEU A 108 13.10 1.82 2.37
CA LEU A 108 14.45 2.39 2.53
C LEU A 108 15.49 1.53 1.83
N LEU A 109 15.42 0.21 2.00
CA LEU A 109 16.31 -0.72 1.34
C LEU A 109 16.17 -0.64 -0.18
N LYS A 110 14.93 -0.56 -0.67
CA LYS A 110 14.64 -0.44 -2.10
C LYS A 110 15.19 0.86 -2.68
N SER A 111 15.17 1.95 -1.92
CA SER A 111 15.70 3.23 -2.37
C SER A 111 17.20 3.17 -2.62
N GLU A 112 17.92 2.36 -1.86
CA GLU A 112 19.37 2.18 -2.04
C GLU A 112 19.70 1.39 -3.31
N GLU A 113 18.80 0.51 -3.75
CA GLU A 113 19.01 -0.36 -4.92
C GLU A 113 18.51 0.25 -6.22
N SER A 114 17.79 1.37 -6.16
CA SER A 114 17.01 1.89 -7.28
C SER A 114 17.72 3.02 -8.01
N ASN A 115 17.26 3.31 -9.25
CA ASN A 115 17.72 4.50 -9.97
C ASN A 115 17.20 5.78 -9.29
N THR A 116 17.78 6.92 -9.66
CA THR A 116 17.46 8.23 -9.05
C THR A 116 15.96 8.55 -9.07
N ARG A 117 15.28 8.27 -10.17
CA ARG A 117 13.85 8.56 -10.32
C ARG A 117 13.01 7.79 -9.31
N LEU A 118 13.25 6.50 -9.15
CA LEU A 118 12.52 5.67 -8.20
C LEU A 118 12.89 6.01 -6.76
N THR A 119 14.17 6.25 -6.51
CA THR A 119 14.65 6.69 -5.19
C THR A 119 13.93 7.94 -4.74
N ASN A 120 13.78 8.94 -5.64
CA ASN A 120 13.06 10.16 -5.34
C ASN A 120 11.58 9.91 -5.03
N LYS A 121 10.93 9.02 -5.77
CA LYS A 121 9.53 8.66 -5.50
C LYS A 121 9.36 7.99 -4.13
N ILE A 122 10.28 7.12 -3.77
CA ILE A 122 10.26 6.46 -2.46
C ILE A 122 10.44 7.50 -1.35
N HIS A 123 11.40 8.41 -1.51
CA HIS A 123 11.64 9.48 -0.54
C HIS A 123 10.43 10.39 -0.39
N GLU A 124 9.75 10.74 -1.49
CA GLU A 124 8.52 11.51 -1.45
C GLU A 124 7.42 10.78 -0.69
N THR A 125 7.28 9.47 -0.92
CA THR A 125 6.30 8.65 -0.21
C THR A 125 6.56 8.64 1.30
N LEU A 126 7.82 8.44 1.70
CA LEU A 126 8.19 8.43 3.12
C LEU A 126 7.99 9.81 3.76
N LEU A 127 8.27 10.86 3.01
CA LEU A 127 8.05 12.23 3.48
C LEU A 127 6.56 12.51 3.68
N ASP A 128 5.73 12.13 2.71
CA ASP A 128 4.29 12.28 2.82
C ASP A 128 3.74 11.51 4.01
N LEU A 129 4.24 10.30 4.25
CA LEU A 129 3.86 9.49 5.40
C LEU A 129 4.20 10.20 6.71
N SER A 130 5.39 10.82 6.79
CA SER A 130 5.83 11.52 8.01
C SER A 130 5.00 12.78 8.30
N TYR A 131 4.41 13.38 7.28
CA TYR A 131 3.55 14.56 7.44
C TYR A 131 2.12 14.23 7.84
N GLN A 132 1.69 12.97 7.79
CA GLN A 132 0.36 12.58 8.23
C GLN A 132 0.32 12.52 9.77
N PRO A 133 -0.46 13.39 10.43
CA PRO A 133 -0.38 13.54 11.89
C PRO A 133 -0.70 12.26 12.66
N LYS A 134 -1.58 11.43 12.12
CA LYS A 134 -2.00 10.19 12.80
C LYS A 134 -1.26 8.95 12.35
N ILE A 135 -0.64 8.96 11.18
CA ILE A 135 0.07 7.81 10.64
C ILE A 135 1.56 7.88 10.95
N GLY A 136 2.19 9.01 10.67
CA GLY A 136 3.63 9.13 10.59
C GLY A 136 4.34 9.62 11.83
N GLU A 137 3.63 10.19 12.79
CA GLU A 137 4.23 10.88 13.93
C GLU A 137 5.25 10.04 14.69
N ASP A 138 4.93 8.77 14.93
CA ASP A 138 5.78 7.85 15.66
C ASP A 138 6.51 6.84 14.79
N MET A 139 6.28 6.85 13.49
CA MET A 139 6.83 5.84 12.57
C MET A 139 8.06 6.28 11.81
N VAL A 140 8.14 7.56 11.47
CA VAL A 140 9.20 8.08 10.59
C VAL A 140 10.05 9.15 11.26
N SER A 141 9.64 9.60 12.42
CA SER A 141 10.38 10.61 13.16
C SER A 141 11.81 10.12 13.60
#